data_86d7c570d61b886b9f306156160fd622
#
_entry.id   86d7c570d61b886b9f306156160fd622
#
_cell.length_a   1.000
_cell.length_b   1.000
_cell.length_c   1.000
_cell.angle_alpha   90.00
_cell.angle_beta   90.00
_cell.angle_gamma   90.00
#
_symmetry.space_group_name_H-M   'P 1'
#
loop_
_entity.id
_entity.type
_entity.pdbx_description
1 polymer ?
#
loop_
_entity_poly.entity_id
_entity_poly.type
_entity_poly.pdbx_seq_one_letter_code
_entity_poly.pdbx_strand_id
1 'polypeptide(L)'
;MFKSFFPDSRWFWLSVVAWSAVSIFVWYSFNTQLGAMLGLDLSNTEPVIGVGHFFTDSFTLFYLYYAISLALFALFWFQFTPNRWLAWSIFGSGLILFSTYFSVQVSVAINNWRRPFFDAVQNALTAGSTVTSKQLYGLLIQFAEVAFIAIVLFVLTRFFVSHFIFRWRTAMNDFYVSKWAKVRGIEGASQRVQEDTMRFASIMEELGVSMVEAVMTLFAFLPVLWELSKYVSELPIIGHIASPLFYASIAWSIFGTLLLAIVGIKLPGLEFKNQRVEAAYRKELVYGEDNTDRAQPITLKELFINVRKNYFKLYFHYMYFN
;
A
#
# COMPACT_ATOMS: atom_id res chain seq x y z
N MET A 1 -11.20 15.14 -6.78
CA MET A 1 -9.82 14.67 -6.65
C MET A 1 -9.48 13.59 -7.68
N PHE A 2 -10.17 12.42 -7.72
CA PHE A 2 -9.86 11.36 -8.71
C PHE A 2 -10.07 11.79 -10.17
N LYS A 3 -11.14 12.51 -10.49
CA LYS A 3 -11.44 12.97 -11.87
C LYS A 3 -10.42 13.92 -12.49
N SER A 4 -9.52 14.51 -11.71
CA SER A 4 -8.49 15.40 -12.24
C SER A 4 -7.30 14.64 -12.82
N PHE A 5 -7.08 13.41 -12.40
CA PHE A 5 -5.90 12.62 -12.74
C PHE A 5 -6.24 11.34 -13.50
N PHE A 6 -7.29 10.63 -13.06
CA PHE A 6 -7.78 9.43 -13.74
C PHE A 6 -8.85 9.81 -14.78
N PRO A 7 -9.01 9.01 -15.85
CA PRO A 7 -10.10 9.21 -16.80
C PRO A 7 -11.46 9.04 -16.11
N ASP A 8 -12.57 9.00 -16.83
CA ASP A 8 -13.90 8.92 -16.22
C ASP A 8 -13.92 7.97 -15.01
N SER A 9 -14.01 8.54 -13.80
CA SER A 9 -13.70 7.83 -12.57
C SER A 9 -14.58 6.59 -12.29
N ARG A 10 -15.83 6.56 -12.79
CA ARG A 10 -16.71 5.41 -12.56
C ARG A 10 -16.37 4.25 -13.50
N TRP A 11 -16.31 4.53 -14.79
CA TRP A 11 -15.99 3.51 -15.80
C TRP A 11 -14.56 3.05 -15.70
N PHE A 12 -13.65 3.95 -15.34
CA PHE A 12 -12.25 3.60 -15.11
C PHE A 12 -12.10 2.56 -14.00
N TRP A 13 -12.65 2.81 -12.81
CA TRP A 13 -12.52 1.88 -11.68
C TRP A 13 -13.24 0.55 -11.92
N LEU A 14 -14.42 0.58 -12.56
CA LEU A 14 -15.08 -0.66 -12.97
C LEU A 14 -14.24 -1.47 -13.96
N SER A 15 -13.62 -0.79 -14.94
CA SER A 15 -12.74 -1.45 -15.90
C SER A 15 -11.45 -1.99 -15.24
N VAL A 16 -10.87 -1.29 -14.26
CA VAL A 16 -9.73 -1.77 -13.48
C VAL A 16 -10.10 -3.08 -12.76
N VAL A 17 -11.23 -3.10 -12.07
CA VAL A 17 -11.69 -4.32 -11.36
C VAL A 17 -11.95 -5.46 -12.34
N ALA A 18 -12.68 -5.20 -13.42
CA ALA A 18 -12.99 -6.21 -14.44
C ALA A 18 -11.73 -6.73 -15.12
N TRP A 19 -10.81 -5.83 -15.53
CA TRP A 19 -9.54 -6.21 -16.14
C TRP A 19 -8.63 -7.00 -15.21
N SER A 20 -8.55 -6.60 -13.94
CA SER A 20 -7.80 -7.35 -12.92
C SER A 20 -8.38 -8.75 -12.73
N ALA A 21 -9.71 -8.88 -12.63
CA ALA A 21 -10.36 -10.17 -12.50
C ALA A 21 -10.08 -11.08 -13.71
N VAL A 22 -10.19 -10.55 -14.94
CA VAL A 22 -9.87 -11.27 -16.18
C VAL A 22 -8.39 -11.66 -16.21
N SER A 23 -7.48 -10.74 -15.87
CA SER A 23 -6.05 -11.02 -15.86
C SER A 23 -5.68 -12.08 -14.84
N ILE A 24 -6.27 -12.05 -13.64
CA ILE A 24 -6.08 -13.09 -12.62
C ILE A 24 -6.62 -14.44 -13.12
N PHE A 25 -7.82 -14.45 -13.69
CA PHE A 25 -8.42 -15.66 -14.23
C PHE A 25 -7.56 -16.27 -15.33
N VAL A 26 -7.09 -15.47 -16.29
CA VAL A 26 -6.20 -15.92 -17.39
C VAL A 26 -4.90 -16.46 -16.82
N TRP A 27 -4.30 -15.78 -15.84
CA TRP A 27 -3.09 -16.26 -15.18
C TRP A 27 -3.27 -17.64 -14.57
N TYR A 28 -4.27 -17.84 -13.75
CA TYR A 28 -4.49 -19.13 -13.08
C TYR A 28 -4.94 -20.25 -14.01
N SER A 29 -5.59 -19.93 -15.14
CA SER A 29 -6.08 -20.94 -16.08
C SER A 29 -5.06 -21.31 -17.15
N PHE A 30 -4.16 -20.40 -17.53
CA PHE A 30 -3.34 -20.55 -18.72
C PHE A 30 -1.84 -20.32 -18.52
N ASN A 31 -1.35 -20.09 -17.30
CA ASN A 31 0.07 -19.80 -17.05
C ASN A 31 1.01 -20.90 -17.58
N THR A 32 0.67 -22.18 -17.39
CA THR A 32 1.47 -23.33 -17.86
C THR A 32 1.54 -23.38 -19.39
N GLN A 33 0.44 -23.10 -20.08
CA GLN A 33 0.39 -23.08 -21.55
C GLN A 33 1.17 -21.86 -22.10
N LEU A 34 1.03 -20.71 -21.47
CA LEU A 34 1.79 -19.51 -21.82
C LEU A 34 3.30 -19.72 -21.61
N GLY A 35 3.69 -20.36 -20.51
CA GLY A 35 5.08 -20.72 -20.25
C GLY A 35 5.64 -21.67 -21.31
N ALA A 36 4.90 -22.72 -21.65
CA ALA A 36 5.28 -23.67 -22.67
C ALA A 36 5.44 -23.02 -24.06
N MET A 37 4.57 -22.07 -24.43
CA MET A 37 4.70 -21.30 -25.68
C MET A 37 5.97 -20.46 -25.74
N LEU A 38 6.48 -20.00 -24.61
CA LEU A 38 7.70 -19.20 -24.49
C LEU A 38 8.95 -20.06 -24.22
N GLY A 39 8.81 -21.37 -24.11
CA GLY A 39 9.91 -22.30 -23.81
C GLY A 39 10.38 -22.21 -22.35
N LEU A 40 9.54 -21.72 -21.43
CA LEU A 40 9.83 -21.62 -19.99
C LEU A 40 9.37 -22.87 -19.26
N ASP A 41 10.21 -23.39 -18.36
CA ASP A 41 9.88 -24.57 -17.53
C ASP A 41 9.29 -24.16 -16.19
N LEU A 42 7.98 -24.31 -16.04
CA LEU A 42 7.21 -24.02 -14.82
C LEU A 42 7.03 -25.25 -13.92
N SER A 43 7.64 -26.38 -14.24
CA SER A 43 7.49 -27.63 -13.49
C SER A 43 8.28 -27.61 -12.17
N ASN A 44 9.33 -26.80 -12.09
CA ASN A 44 10.16 -26.68 -10.89
C ASN A 44 9.49 -25.76 -9.87
N THR A 45 8.93 -26.36 -8.81
CA THR A 45 8.25 -25.67 -7.69
C THR A 45 9.15 -25.53 -6.45
N GLU A 46 10.41 -25.98 -6.48
CA GLU A 46 11.30 -25.86 -5.34
C GLU A 46 11.65 -24.39 -5.05
N PRO A 47 11.64 -23.98 -3.76
CA PRO A 47 11.97 -22.62 -3.37
C PRO A 47 13.43 -22.30 -3.69
N VAL A 48 13.67 -21.34 -4.57
CA VAL A 48 15.02 -20.87 -4.87
C VAL A 48 15.46 -19.88 -3.80
N ILE A 49 16.67 -20.08 -3.27
CA ILE A 49 17.24 -19.26 -2.21
C ILE A 49 18.13 -18.18 -2.82
N GLY A 50 18.06 -16.95 -2.25
CA GLY A 50 18.86 -15.81 -2.71
C GLY A 50 18.25 -15.10 -3.93
N VAL A 51 19.10 -14.36 -4.67
CA VAL A 51 18.70 -13.52 -5.79
C VAL A 51 18.10 -14.30 -6.95
N GLY A 52 18.50 -15.57 -7.12
CA GLY A 52 17.95 -16.45 -8.15
C GLY A 52 16.41 -16.58 -8.10
N HIS A 53 15.80 -16.35 -6.94
CA HIS A 53 14.35 -16.33 -6.77
C HIS A 53 13.65 -15.40 -7.78
N PHE A 54 14.23 -14.24 -8.07
CA PHE A 54 13.64 -13.22 -8.95
C PHE A 54 13.88 -13.48 -10.46
N PHE A 55 14.68 -14.46 -10.80
CA PHE A 55 15.05 -14.81 -12.18
C PHE A 55 14.56 -16.19 -12.61
N THR A 56 13.66 -16.79 -11.86
CA THR A 56 13.05 -18.06 -12.25
C THR A 56 12.15 -17.88 -13.47
N ASP A 57 11.90 -18.96 -14.19
CA ASP A 57 11.02 -18.97 -15.36
C ASP A 57 9.61 -18.49 -15.02
N SER A 58 9.11 -18.82 -13.84
CA SER A 58 7.82 -18.37 -13.33
C SER A 58 7.78 -16.83 -13.17
N PHE A 59 8.84 -16.23 -12.62
CA PHE A 59 8.91 -14.77 -12.49
C PHE A 59 9.09 -14.08 -13.83
N THR A 60 9.89 -14.64 -14.72
CA THR A 60 10.07 -14.11 -16.07
C THR A 60 8.75 -14.08 -16.83
N LEU A 61 7.98 -15.17 -16.78
CA LEU A 61 6.64 -15.23 -17.33
C LEU A 61 5.71 -14.19 -16.71
N PHE A 62 5.73 -14.05 -15.38
CA PHE A 62 4.91 -13.07 -14.68
C PHE A 62 5.24 -11.63 -15.09
N TYR A 63 6.51 -11.28 -15.21
CA TYR A 63 6.92 -9.93 -15.63
C TYR A 63 6.43 -9.59 -17.02
N LEU A 64 6.58 -10.52 -17.98
CA LEU A 64 6.10 -10.36 -19.36
C LEU A 64 4.56 -10.24 -19.38
N TYR A 65 3.89 -11.14 -18.69
CA TYR A 65 2.43 -11.13 -18.59
C TYR A 65 1.90 -9.83 -18.00
N TYR A 66 2.48 -9.37 -16.89
CA TYR A 66 2.10 -8.12 -16.24
C TYR A 66 2.30 -6.92 -17.19
N ALA A 67 3.47 -6.83 -17.83
CA ALA A 67 3.78 -5.74 -18.75
C ALA A 67 2.82 -5.69 -19.93
N ILE A 68 2.52 -6.84 -20.54
CA ILE A 68 1.57 -6.96 -21.66
C ILE A 68 0.15 -6.59 -21.21
N SER A 69 -0.31 -7.13 -20.08
CA SER A 69 -1.63 -6.84 -19.53
C SER A 69 -1.81 -5.34 -19.25
N LEU A 70 -0.80 -4.70 -18.62
CA LEU A 70 -0.81 -3.27 -18.35
C LEU A 70 -0.79 -2.44 -19.65
N ALA A 71 0.01 -2.85 -20.65
CA ALA A 71 0.08 -2.16 -21.92
C ALA A 71 -1.26 -2.24 -22.69
N LEU A 72 -1.93 -3.38 -22.70
CA LEU A 72 -3.23 -3.56 -23.33
C LEU A 72 -4.30 -2.69 -22.65
N PHE A 73 -4.31 -2.65 -21.33
CA PHE A 73 -5.20 -1.78 -20.56
C PHE A 73 -4.93 -0.29 -20.85
N ALA A 74 -3.67 0.09 -20.93
CA ALA A 74 -3.27 1.45 -21.29
C ALA A 74 -3.71 1.82 -22.71
N LEU A 75 -3.46 0.96 -23.70
CA LEU A 75 -3.88 1.18 -25.10
C LEU A 75 -5.39 1.38 -25.22
N PHE A 76 -6.18 0.56 -24.51
CA PHE A 76 -7.63 0.74 -24.46
C PHE A 76 -8.02 2.16 -24.00
N TRP A 77 -7.50 2.63 -22.89
CA TRP A 77 -7.86 3.94 -22.35
C TRP A 77 -7.28 5.10 -23.13
N PHE A 78 -6.11 4.95 -23.79
CA PHE A 78 -5.57 5.98 -24.69
C PHE A 78 -6.48 6.25 -25.89
N GLN A 79 -7.21 5.25 -26.35
CA GLN A 79 -8.15 5.41 -27.46
C GLN A 79 -9.47 6.06 -27.02
N PHE A 80 -9.97 5.74 -25.82
CA PHE A 80 -11.28 6.18 -25.36
C PHE A 80 -11.30 7.59 -24.74
N THR A 81 -10.27 7.95 -24.00
CA THR A 81 -10.27 9.23 -23.25
C THR A 81 -8.86 9.81 -23.18
N PRO A 82 -8.35 10.44 -24.23
CA PRO A 82 -7.03 11.06 -24.20
C PRO A 82 -6.99 12.16 -23.13
N ASN A 83 -6.17 12.00 -22.12
CA ASN A 83 -5.93 12.94 -21.05
C ASN A 83 -4.43 13.13 -20.86
N ARG A 84 -3.98 14.36 -20.58
CA ARG A 84 -2.57 14.68 -20.29
C ARG A 84 -1.96 13.79 -19.21
N TRP A 85 -2.74 13.37 -18.23
CA TRP A 85 -2.30 12.60 -17.07
C TRP A 85 -2.46 11.09 -17.24
N LEU A 86 -3.00 10.62 -18.38
CA LEU A 86 -3.35 9.22 -18.58
C LEU A 86 -2.15 8.27 -18.47
N ALA A 87 -1.01 8.65 -19.04
CA ALA A 87 0.20 7.86 -18.94
C ALA A 87 0.63 7.70 -17.48
N TRP A 88 0.61 8.79 -16.70
CA TRP A 88 0.95 8.73 -15.29
C TRP A 88 -0.08 7.96 -14.46
N SER A 89 -1.37 8.15 -14.72
CA SER A 89 -2.41 7.46 -13.95
C SER A 89 -2.43 5.94 -14.19
N ILE A 90 -2.08 5.46 -15.38
CA ILE A 90 -2.08 4.02 -15.69
C ILE A 90 -0.70 3.40 -15.44
N PHE A 91 0.33 3.86 -16.15
CA PHE A 91 1.67 3.27 -16.01
C PHE A 91 2.28 3.57 -14.65
N GLY A 92 2.04 4.76 -14.09
CA GLY A 92 2.51 5.10 -12.76
C GLY A 92 1.86 4.24 -11.68
N SER A 93 0.54 4.04 -11.72
CA SER A 93 -0.15 3.13 -10.80
C SER A 93 0.31 1.68 -11.01
N GLY A 94 0.47 1.25 -12.26
CA GLY A 94 1.00 -0.07 -12.58
C GLY A 94 2.41 -0.27 -12.02
N LEU A 95 3.30 0.71 -12.15
CA LEU A 95 4.64 0.60 -11.59
C LEU A 95 4.64 0.55 -10.04
N ILE A 96 3.75 1.28 -9.39
CA ILE A 96 3.58 1.18 -7.93
C ILE A 96 3.09 -0.22 -7.55
N LEU A 97 2.09 -0.76 -8.24
CA LEU A 97 1.60 -2.11 -7.99
C LEU A 97 2.70 -3.16 -8.23
N PHE A 98 3.47 -3.03 -9.29
CA PHE A 98 4.58 -3.92 -9.59
C PHE A 98 5.67 -3.87 -8.53
N SER A 99 6.12 -2.67 -8.12
CA SER A 99 7.14 -2.52 -7.08
C SER A 99 6.66 -2.99 -5.72
N THR A 100 5.37 -2.82 -5.40
CA THR A 100 4.76 -3.37 -4.19
C THR A 100 4.74 -4.90 -4.24
N TYR A 101 4.32 -5.50 -5.36
CA TYR A 101 4.41 -6.94 -5.56
C TYR A 101 5.84 -7.46 -5.41
N PHE A 102 6.81 -6.79 -6.01
CA PHE A 102 8.22 -7.17 -5.92
C PHE A 102 8.73 -7.07 -4.46
N SER A 103 8.33 -6.06 -3.70
CA SER A 103 8.64 -5.93 -2.27
C SER A 103 8.11 -7.11 -1.45
N VAL A 104 6.89 -7.56 -1.75
CA VAL A 104 6.32 -8.75 -1.13
C VAL A 104 7.12 -10.00 -1.50
N GLN A 105 7.56 -10.14 -2.76
CA GLN A 105 8.40 -11.26 -3.20
C GLN A 105 9.79 -11.24 -2.54
N VAL A 106 10.35 -10.07 -2.25
CA VAL A 106 11.56 -9.97 -1.40
C VAL A 106 11.30 -10.57 -0.01
N SER A 107 10.14 -10.29 0.58
CA SER A 107 9.77 -10.89 1.88
C SER A 107 9.61 -12.41 1.80
N VAL A 108 9.08 -12.93 0.69
CA VAL A 108 9.00 -14.38 0.42
C VAL A 108 10.40 -14.97 0.26
N ALA A 109 11.30 -14.33 -0.49
CA ALA A 109 12.69 -14.78 -0.66
C ALA A 109 13.45 -14.85 0.67
N ILE A 110 13.26 -13.87 1.55
CA ILE A 110 13.81 -13.88 2.92
C ILE A 110 13.21 -15.03 3.74
N ASN A 111 11.92 -15.28 3.61
CA ASN A 111 11.26 -16.39 4.28
C ASN A 111 11.82 -17.75 3.83
N ASN A 112 12.04 -17.93 2.53
CA ASN A 112 12.63 -19.15 1.96
C ASN A 112 14.08 -19.36 2.44
N TRP A 113 14.84 -18.29 2.63
CA TRP A 113 16.21 -18.32 3.15
C TRP A 113 16.26 -18.73 4.63
N ARG A 114 15.27 -18.35 5.45
CA ARG A 114 15.28 -18.58 6.91
C ARG A 114 15.49 -20.03 7.27
N ARG A 115 14.71 -20.94 6.70
CA ARG A 115 14.76 -22.36 7.05
C ARG A 115 16.15 -22.97 6.81
N PRO A 116 16.73 -22.93 5.61
CA PRO A 116 18.07 -23.48 5.36
C PRO A 116 19.17 -22.87 6.24
N PHE A 117 19.06 -21.58 6.57
CA PHE A 117 20.01 -20.92 7.45
C PHE A 117 19.92 -21.44 8.89
N PHE A 118 18.74 -21.49 9.47
CA PHE A 118 18.56 -21.97 10.85
C PHE A 118 18.82 -23.46 10.96
N ASP A 119 18.48 -24.27 9.97
CA ASP A 119 18.82 -25.69 9.91
C ASP A 119 20.36 -25.88 9.89
N ALA A 120 21.07 -25.08 9.11
CA ALA A 120 22.53 -25.11 9.08
C ALA A 120 23.15 -24.68 10.41
N VAL A 121 22.63 -23.65 11.07
CA VAL A 121 23.08 -23.23 12.41
C VAL A 121 22.80 -24.31 13.44
N GLN A 122 21.63 -24.91 13.47
CA GLN A 122 21.27 -25.96 14.38
C GLN A 122 22.16 -27.20 14.19
N ASN A 123 22.38 -27.59 12.94
CA ASN A 123 23.27 -28.72 12.62
C ASN A 123 24.72 -28.42 13.00
N ALA A 124 25.22 -27.21 12.85
CA ALA A 124 26.56 -26.81 13.24
C ALA A 124 26.81 -26.93 14.75
N LEU A 125 25.77 -26.80 15.57
CA LEU A 125 25.82 -26.92 17.03
C LEU A 125 25.78 -28.40 17.50
N THR A 126 25.47 -29.33 16.60
CA THR A 126 25.36 -30.77 16.95
C THR A 126 26.72 -31.41 16.88
N ALA A 127 27.04 -32.31 17.86
CA ALA A 127 28.27 -33.05 17.87
C ALA A 127 28.42 -33.94 16.62
N GLY A 128 29.54 -33.82 15.91
CA GLY A 128 29.79 -34.54 14.64
C GLY A 128 29.23 -33.80 13.40
N SER A 129 28.96 -32.51 13.51
CA SER A 129 28.49 -31.68 12.41
C SER A 129 29.39 -31.74 11.18
N THR A 130 28.75 -31.85 10.00
CA THR A 130 29.41 -31.74 8.68
C THR A 130 29.30 -30.34 8.10
N VAL A 131 28.66 -29.41 8.80
CA VAL A 131 28.44 -28.02 8.33
C VAL A 131 29.76 -27.26 8.35
N THR A 132 30.16 -26.73 7.23
CA THR A 132 31.39 -25.94 7.08
C THR A 132 31.12 -24.44 7.23
N SER A 133 32.12 -23.68 7.71
CA SER A 133 32.05 -22.22 7.75
C SER A 133 31.73 -21.62 6.37
N LYS A 134 32.21 -22.25 5.28
CA LYS A 134 31.93 -21.80 3.91
C LYS A 134 30.43 -21.88 3.58
N GLN A 135 29.72 -22.90 4.04
CA GLN A 135 28.27 -23.02 3.84
C GLN A 135 27.50 -21.92 4.57
N LEU A 136 27.86 -21.65 5.84
CA LEU A 136 27.22 -20.58 6.62
C LEU A 136 27.48 -19.20 6.01
N TYR A 137 28.73 -18.91 5.61
CA TYR A 137 29.05 -17.65 4.91
C TYR A 137 28.33 -17.53 3.57
N GLY A 138 28.18 -18.63 2.83
CA GLY A 138 27.40 -18.65 1.58
C GLY A 138 25.94 -18.22 1.80
N LEU A 139 25.29 -18.75 2.85
CA LEU A 139 23.92 -18.36 3.19
C LEU A 139 23.83 -16.89 3.66
N LEU A 140 24.83 -16.39 4.40
CA LEU A 140 24.88 -14.98 4.80
C LEU A 140 25.04 -14.03 3.60
N ILE A 141 25.88 -14.42 2.61
CA ILE A 141 26.03 -13.64 1.37
C ILE A 141 24.71 -13.60 0.60
N GLN A 142 24.03 -14.74 0.44
CA GLN A 142 22.72 -14.79 -0.22
C GLN A 142 21.67 -13.88 0.48
N PHE A 143 21.69 -13.84 1.80
CA PHE A 143 20.86 -12.90 2.55
C PHE A 143 21.23 -11.44 2.27
N ALA A 144 22.53 -11.13 2.29
CA ALA A 144 23.02 -9.77 2.03
C ALA A 144 22.64 -9.29 0.62
N GLU A 145 22.70 -10.15 -0.38
CA GLU A 145 22.26 -9.85 -1.75
C GLU A 145 20.77 -9.49 -1.82
N VAL A 146 19.92 -10.32 -1.20
CA VAL A 146 18.47 -10.05 -1.14
C VAL A 146 18.17 -8.78 -0.34
N ALA A 147 18.86 -8.57 0.78
CA ALA A 147 18.73 -7.36 1.61
C ALA A 147 19.14 -6.10 0.84
N PHE A 148 20.20 -6.17 0.02
CA PHE A 148 20.62 -5.06 -0.82
C PHE A 148 19.55 -4.71 -1.86
N ILE A 149 18.97 -5.72 -2.53
CA ILE A 149 17.83 -5.52 -3.45
C ILE A 149 16.65 -4.86 -2.71
N ALA A 150 16.33 -5.31 -1.51
CA ALA A 150 15.26 -4.74 -0.69
C ALA A 150 15.48 -3.24 -0.42
N ILE A 151 16.71 -2.84 -0.05
CA ILE A 151 17.06 -1.45 0.22
C ILE A 151 16.92 -0.60 -1.05
N VAL A 152 17.48 -1.06 -2.17
CA VAL A 152 17.40 -0.34 -3.45
C VAL A 152 15.95 -0.19 -3.89
N LEU A 153 15.16 -1.26 -3.83
CA LEU A 153 13.75 -1.24 -4.17
C LEU A 153 12.97 -0.27 -3.27
N PHE A 154 13.20 -0.30 -1.97
CA PHE A 154 12.55 0.60 -1.01
C PHE A 154 12.81 2.08 -1.35
N VAL A 155 14.08 2.44 -1.60
CA VAL A 155 14.45 3.82 -1.94
C VAL A 155 13.82 4.26 -3.25
N LEU A 156 13.92 3.42 -4.30
CA LEU A 156 13.36 3.73 -5.62
C LEU A 156 11.83 3.83 -5.57
N THR A 157 11.17 2.92 -4.88
CA THR A 157 9.69 2.92 -4.75
C THR A 157 9.24 4.18 -4.01
N ARG A 158 9.87 4.53 -2.89
CA ARG A 158 9.52 5.73 -2.12
C ARG A 158 9.70 7.00 -2.96
N PHE A 159 10.83 7.11 -3.65
CA PHE A 159 11.10 8.22 -4.57
C PHE A 159 10.04 8.31 -5.67
N PHE A 160 9.70 7.19 -6.30
CA PHE A 160 8.73 7.16 -7.38
C PHE A 160 7.31 7.49 -6.89
N VAL A 161 6.90 6.94 -5.74
CA VAL A 161 5.59 7.23 -5.13
C VAL A 161 5.45 8.71 -4.82
N SER A 162 6.44 9.34 -4.20
CA SER A 162 6.41 10.79 -3.91
C SER A 162 6.25 11.62 -5.20
N HIS A 163 6.96 11.24 -6.28
CA HIS A 163 6.83 11.88 -7.59
C HIS A 163 5.45 11.67 -8.22
N PHE A 164 4.91 10.46 -8.15
CA PHE A 164 3.58 10.13 -8.66
C PHE A 164 2.50 10.93 -7.94
N ILE A 165 2.54 10.98 -6.63
CA ILE A 165 1.56 11.69 -5.80
C ILE A 165 1.65 13.21 -6.03
N PHE A 166 2.86 13.77 -6.18
CA PHE A 166 3.00 15.19 -6.49
C PHE A 166 2.42 15.53 -7.88
N ARG A 167 2.55 14.65 -8.87
CA ARG A 167 1.90 14.82 -10.18
C ARG A 167 0.38 14.76 -10.08
N TRP A 168 -0.14 13.87 -9.25
CA TRP A 168 -1.57 13.83 -8.97
C TRP A 168 -2.03 15.12 -8.29
N ARG A 169 -1.28 15.63 -7.33
CA ARG A 169 -1.55 16.93 -6.71
C ARG A 169 -1.51 18.07 -7.74
N THR A 170 -0.57 18.05 -8.67
CA THR A 170 -0.51 19.02 -9.78
C THR A 170 -1.77 18.96 -10.63
N ALA A 171 -2.22 17.78 -11.00
CA ALA A 171 -3.48 17.60 -11.75
C ALA A 171 -4.71 18.13 -10.99
N MET A 172 -4.75 17.91 -9.67
CA MET A 172 -5.81 18.49 -8.82
C MET A 172 -5.75 20.02 -8.81
N ASN A 173 -4.55 20.59 -8.65
CA ASN A 173 -4.34 22.03 -8.67
C ASN A 173 -4.79 22.64 -10.01
N ASP A 174 -4.32 22.10 -11.14
CA ASP A 174 -4.71 22.55 -12.49
C ASP A 174 -6.24 22.51 -12.66
N PHE A 175 -6.88 21.46 -12.19
CA PHE A 175 -8.32 21.29 -12.26
C PHE A 175 -9.07 22.34 -11.42
N TYR A 176 -8.65 22.63 -10.20
CA TYR A 176 -9.30 23.60 -9.34
C TYR A 176 -9.01 25.03 -9.78
N VAL A 177 -7.77 25.33 -10.18
CA VAL A 177 -7.39 26.66 -10.68
C VAL A 177 -8.15 27.00 -11.96
N SER A 178 -8.35 26.05 -12.88
CA SER A 178 -9.19 26.27 -14.08
C SER A 178 -10.64 26.64 -13.77
N LYS A 179 -11.13 26.28 -12.59
CA LYS A 179 -12.49 26.59 -12.10
C LYS A 179 -12.53 27.68 -11.04
N TRP A 180 -11.38 28.31 -10.74
CA TRP A 180 -11.24 29.24 -9.62
C TRP A 180 -12.23 30.39 -9.67
N ALA A 181 -12.45 31.01 -10.84
CA ALA A 181 -13.40 32.08 -11.01
C ALA A 181 -14.84 31.73 -10.57
N LYS A 182 -15.23 30.45 -10.69
CA LYS A 182 -16.57 29.95 -10.30
C LYS A 182 -16.66 29.57 -8.81
N VAL A 183 -15.56 29.18 -8.20
CA VAL A 183 -15.57 28.63 -6.83
C VAL A 183 -15.02 29.59 -5.79
N ARG A 184 -14.29 30.63 -6.16
CA ARG A 184 -13.67 31.60 -5.25
C ARG A 184 -14.63 32.29 -4.26
N GLY A 185 -15.90 32.41 -4.64
CA GLY A 185 -16.96 33.00 -3.79
C GLY A 185 -17.49 32.01 -2.72
N ILE A 186 -17.10 30.73 -2.77
CA ILE A 186 -17.54 29.72 -1.82
C ILE A 186 -16.62 29.80 -0.59
N GLU A 187 -17.18 29.91 0.59
CA GLU A 187 -16.39 29.92 1.84
C GLU A 187 -15.53 28.64 1.96
N GLY A 188 -14.25 28.82 2.26
CA GLY A 188 -13.28 27.73 2.35
C GLY A 188 -12.74 27.21 1.01
N ALA A 189 -13.04 27.86 -0.12
CA ALA A 189 -12.52 27.42 -1.43
C ALA A 189 -10.99 27.42 -1.50
N SER A 190 -10.31 28.42 -0.94
CA SER A 190 -8.84 28.49 -0.87
C SER A 190 -8.25 27.33 -0.06
N GLN A 191 -8.86 27.02 1.08
CA GLN A 191 -8.44 25.89 1.92
C GLN A 191 -8.59 24.56 1.18
N ARG A 192 -9.69 24.34 0.45
CA ARG A 192 -9.89 23.11 -0.34
C ARG A 192 -8.85 22.96 -1.45
N VAL A 193 -8.52 24.04 -2.13
CA VAL A 193 -7.53 23.99 -3.22
C VAL A 193 -6.12 23.73 -2.69
N GLN A 194 -5.73 24.34 -1.59
CA GLN A 194 -4.37 24.25 -1.06
C GLN A 194 -4.23 23.12 -0.02
N GLU A 195 -5.02 23.15 1.04
CA GLU A 195 -4.83 22.26 2.21
C GLU A 195 -5.40 20.87 1.98
N ASP A 196 -6.66 20.76 1.47
CA ASP A 196 -7.28 19.45 1.27
C ASP A 196 -6.57 18.64 0.19
N THR A 197 -6.05 19.29 -0.87
CA THR A 197 -5.26 18.58 -1.90
C THR A 197 -3.91 18.12 -1.37
N MET A 198 -3.28 18.91 -0.49
CA MET A 198 -2.02 18.54 0.15
C MET A 198 -2.22 17.37 1.11
N ARG A 199 -3.23 17.43 1.98
CA ARG A 199 -3.55 16.35 2.93
C ARG A 199 -3.92 15.06 2.20
N PHE A 200 -4.74 15.16 1.16
CA PHE A 200 -5.08 14.01 0.33
C PHE A 200 -3.83 13.36 -0.28
N ALA A 201 -2.92 14.18 -0.80
CA ALA A 201 -1.66 13.69 -1.36
C ALA A 201 -0.83 12.94 -0.30
N SER A 202 -0.62 13.52 0.89
CA SER A 202 0.12 12.90 1.98
C SER A 202 -0.52 11.59 2.45
N ILE A 203 -1.83 11.55 2.60
CA ILE A 203 -2.56 10.33 3.01
C ILE A 203 -2.41 9.24 1.95
N MET A 204 -2.50 9.58 0.67
CA MET A 204 -2.33 8.59 -0.42
C MET A 204 -0.90 8.10 -0.54
N GLU A 205 0.11 8.94 -0.24
CA GLU A 205 1.52 8.54 -0.23
C GLU A 205 1.82 7.52 0.88
N GLU A 206 1.29 7.72 2.07
CA GLU A 206 1.58 6.88 3.22
C GLU A 206 0.64 5.66 3.31
N LEU A 207 -0.66 5.91 3.31
CA LEU A 207 -1.66 4.89 3.59
C LEU A 207 -2.06 4.08 2.34
N GLY A 208 -2.11 4.74 1.16
CA GLY A 208 -2.53 4.08 -0.07
C GLY A 208 -1.60 2.95 -0.48
N VAL A 209 -0.30 3.17 -0.44
CA VAL A 209 0.72 2.15 -0.76
C VAL A 209 0.72 1.05 0.30
N SER A 210 0.70 1.40 1.59
CA SER A 210 0.68 0.44 2.69
C SER A 210 -0.55 -0.49 2.65
N MET A 211 -1.71 0.03 2.25
CA MET A 211 -2.91 -0.79 2.10
C MET A 211 -2.77 -1.81 0.96
N VAL A 212 -2.20 -1.41 -0.18
CA VAL A 212 -1.94 -2.33 -1.30
C VAL A 212 -0.92 -3.39 -0.89
N GLU A 213 0.15 -3.00 -0.20
CA GLU A 213 1.17 -3.92 0.31
C GLU A 213 0.58 -4.94 1.29
N ALA A 214 -0.26 -4.51 2.22
CA ALA A 214 -0.92 -5.40 3.18
C ALA A 214 -1.81 -6.45 2.48
N VAL A 215 -2.59 -6.04 1.48
CA VAL A 215 -3.42 -6.96 0.69
C VAL A 215 -2.57 -7.95 -0.11
N MET A 216 -1.52 -7.48 -0.78
CA MET A 216 -0.62 -8.36 -1.54
C MET A 216 0.15 -9.32 -0.64
N THR A 217 0.61 -8.87 0.53
CA THR A 217 1.26 -9.72 1.54
C THR A 217 0.32 -10.81 2.02
N LEU A 218 -0.94 -10.47 2.30
CA LEU A 218 -1.93 -11.46 2.69
C LEU A 218 -2.04 -12.58 1.64
N PHE A 219 -2.23 -12.23 0.36
CA PHE A 219 -2.33 -13.22 -0.71
C PHE A 219 -1.05 -14.01 -0.93
N ALA A 220 0.12 -13.43 -0.76
CA ALA A 220 1.39 -14.12 -0.92
C ALA A 220 1.65 -15.15 0.19
N PHE A 221 1.25 -14.85 1.44
CA PHE A 221 1.50 -15.72 2.58
C PHE A 221 0.36 -16.67 2.94
N LEU A 222 -0.84 -16.50 2.40
CA LEU A 222 -1.93 -17.46 2.60
C LEU A 222 -1.59 -18.90 2.21
N PRO A 223 -0.94 -19.17 1.05
CA PRO A 223 -0.51 -20.52 0.70
C PRO A 223 0.53 -21.09 1.69
N VAL A 224 1.44 -20.24 2.18
CA VAL A 224 2.44 -20.65 3.18
C VAL A 224 1.77 -21.06 4.49
N LEU A 225 0.79 -20.28 4.95
CA LEU A 225 0.00 -20.62 6.14
C LEU A 225 -0.80 -21.91 5.95
N TRP A 226 -1.33 -22.13 4.76
CA TRP A 226 -2.03 -23.37 4.43
C TRP A 226 -1.12 -24.59 4.55
N GLU A 227 0.10 -24.52 3.98
CA GLU A 227 1.09 -25.61 4.09
C GLU A 227 1.57 -25.82 5.54
N LEU A 228 1.86 -24.75 6.26
CA LEU A 228 2.27 -24.83 7.67
C LEU A 228 1.17 -25.42 8.58
N SER A 229 -0.09 -25.22 8.20
CA SER A 229 -1.21 -25.79 8.94
C SER A 229 -1.26 -27.32 8.93
N LYS A 230 -0.55 -27.98 8.02
CA LYS A 230 -0.44 -29.46 8.02
C LYS A 230 0.32 -30.01 9.24
N TYR A 231 1.18 -29.18 9.83
CA TYR A 231 1.98 -29.55 11.02
C TYR A 231 1.29 -29.23 12.35
N VAL A 232 0.20 -28.45 12.32
CA VAL A 232 -0.59 -28.06 13.49
C VAL A 232 -2.01 -28.51 13.23
N SER A 233 -2.42 -29.63 13.77
CA SER A 233 -3.74 -30.23 13.51
C SER A 233 -4.81 -29.85 14.52
N GLU A 234 -4.43 -29.24 15.64
CA GLU A 234 -5.35 -28.95 16.74
C GLU A 234 -5.22 -27.52 17.22
N LEU A 235 -6.34 -26.85 17.43
CA LEU A 235 -6.38 -25.57 18.13
C LEU A 235 -6.80 -25.78 19.59
N PRO A 236 -6.17 -25.09 20.56
CA PRO A 236 -6.65 -25.08 21.93
C PRO A 236 -8.12 -24.63 21.97
N ILE A 237 -9.00 -25.36 22.67
CA ILE A 237 -10.43 -25.06 22.86
C ILE A 237 -11.33 -25.60 21.72
N ILE A 238 -10.90 -25.59 20.44
CA ILE A 238 -11.78 -25.90 19.28
C ILE A 238 -11.57 -27.34 18.80
N GLY A 239 -10.38 -27.94 19.10
CA GLY A 239 -10.03 -29.29 18.70
C GLY A 239 -9.47 -29.38 17.27
N HIS A 240 -9.71 -30.53 16.62
CA HIS A 240 -9.15 -30.86 15.32
C HIS A 240 -9.88 -30.11 14.18
N ILE A 241 -9.14 -29.31 13.41
CA ILE A 241 -9.61 -28.58 12.23
C ILE A 241 -8.62 -28.76 11.08
N ALA A 242 -9.13 -28.94 9.87
CA ALA A 242 -8.27 -28.88 8.68
C ALA A 242 -7.73 -27.44 8.51
N SER A 243 -6.40 -27.28 8.41
CA SER A 243 -5.72 -25.99 8.22
C SER A 243 -6.00 -24.93 9.30
N PRO A 244 -5.77 -25.22 10.60
CA PRO A 244 -6.16 -24.35 11.71
C PRO A 244 -5.44 -23.00 11.71
N LEU A 245 -4.17 -22.93 11.30
CA LEU A 245 -3.42 -21.67 11.24
C LEU A 245 -4.00 -20.69 10.21
N PHE A 246 -4.48 -21.21 9.08
CA PHE A 246 -5.13 -20.41 8.06
C PHE A 246 -6.41 -19.75 8.59
N TYR A 247 -7.31 -20.54 9.17
CA TYR A 247 -8.57 -20.00 9.72
C TYR A 247 -8.33 -19.09 10.92
N ALA A 248 -7.39 -19.44 11.80
CA ALA A 248 -7.03 -18.61 12.95
C ALA A 248 -6.47 -17.23 12.51
N SER A 249 -5.63 -17.20 11.48
CA SER A 249 -5.07 -15.94 10.95
C SER A 249 -6.16 -15.03 10.37
N ILE A 250 -7.08 -15.59 9.58
CA ILE A 250 -8.21 -14.84 9.02
C ILE A 250 -9.12 -14.33 10.13
N ALA A 251 -9.52 -15.22 11.07
CA ALA A 251 -10.39 -14.84 12.18
C ALA A 251 -9.77 -13.73 13.04
N TRP A 252 -8.47 -13.83 13.34
CA TRP A 252 -7.74 -12.82 14.12
C TRP A 252 -7.62 -11.48 13.38
N SER A 253 -7.36 -11.53 12.07
CA SER A 253 -7.30 -10.33 11.23
C SER A 253 -8.65 -9.61 11.14
N ILE A 254 -9.74 -10.37 10.96
CA ILE A 254 -11.10 -9.81 10.97
C ILE A 254 -11.43 -9.23 12.34
N PHE A 255 -11.15 -9.96 13.42
CA PHE A 255 -11.39 -9.50 14.78
C PHE A 255 -10.65 -8.20 15.08
N GLY A 256 -9.34 -8.15 14.78
CA GLY A 256 -8.53 -6.94 15.00
C GLY A 256 -9.02 -5.75 14.17
N THR A 257 -9.37 -5.97 12.90
CA THR A 257 -9.91 -4.92 12.02
C THR A 257 -11.25 -4.40 12.52
N LEU A 258 -12.16 -5.29 12.91
CA LEU A 258 -13.47 -4.90 13.47
C LEU A 258 -13.32 -4.14 14.79
N LEU A 259 -12.43 -4.61 15.67
CA LEU A 259 -12.15 -3.94 16.94
C LEU A 259 -11.66 -2.51 16.72
N LEU A 260 -10.66 -2.33 15.85
CA LEU A 260 -10.13 -1.01 15.49
C LEU A 260 -11.18 -0.13 14.82
N ALA A 261 -12.02 -0.69 13.94
CA ALA A 261 -13.09 0.04 13.29
C ALA A 261 -14.13 0.55 14.31
N ILE A 262 -14.54 -0.30 15.25
CA ILE A 262 -15.51 0.06 16.31
C ILE A 262 -14.94 1.16 17.23
N VAL A 263 -13.70 1.01 17.67
CA VAL A 263 -13.04 1.98 18.55
C VAL A 263 -12.77 3.29 17.82
N GLY A 264 -12.35 3.23 16.55
CA GLY A 264 -11.98 4.37 15.71
C GLY A 264 -13.14 5.13 15.08
N ILE A 265 -14.37 4.61 15.08
CA ILE A 265 -15.52 5.15 14.31
C ILE A 265 -15.82 6.65 14.60
N LYS A 266 -15.52 7.13 15.78
CA LYS A 266 -15.74 8.54 16.17
C LYS A 266 -14.57 9.46 15.83
N LEU A 267 -13.38 8.93 15.59
CA LEU A 267 -12.16 9.71 15.37
C LEU A 267 -12.23 10.64 14.15
N PRO A 268 -12.71 10.23 12.96
CA PRO A 268 -12.81 11.12 11.81
C PRO A 268 -13.70 12.34 12.07
N GLY A 269 -14.81 12.16 12.79
CA GLY A 269 -15.71 13.25 13.16
C GLY A 269 -15.12 14.23 14.20
N LEU A 270 -14.31 13.71 15.10
CA LEU A 270 -13.59 14.52 16.09
C LEU A 270 -12.44 15.28 15.44
N GLU A 271 -11.70 14.65 14.55
CA GLU A 271 -10.64 15.27 13.78
C GLU A 271 -11.18 16.41 12.89
N PHE A 272 -12.30 16.18 12.19
CA PHE A 272 -12.96 17.21 11.41
C PHE A 272 -13.37 18.42 12.27
N LYS A 273 -13.91 18.19 13.49
CA LYS A 273 -14.24 19.28 14.40
C LYS A 273 -13.01 20.03 14.89
N ASN A 274 -11.92 19.31 15.18
CA ASN A 274 -10.65 19.91 15.55
C ASN A 274 -10.11 20.82 14.45
N GLN A 275 -10.07 20.33 13.22
CA GLN A 275 -9.65 21.14 12.07
C GLN A 275 -10.51 22.38 11.86
N ARG A 276 -11.82 22.27 12.06
CA ARG A 276 -12.74 23.41 11.92
C ARG A 276 -12.49 24.51 12.95
N VAL A 277 -12.23 24.16 14.21
CA VAL A 277 -11.96 25.17 15.24
C VAL A 277 -10.58 25.81 15.08
N GLU A 278 -9.57 25.03 14.65
CA GLU A 278 -8.25 25.53 14.26
C GLU A 278 -8.33 26.49 13.07
N ALA A 279 -9.09 26.14 12.05
CA ALA A 279 -9.32 27.01 10.89
C ALA A 279 -10.01 28.32 11.26
N ALA A 280 -11.00 28.29 12.18
CA ALA A 280 -11.67 29.49 12.67
C ALA A 280 -10.71 30.40 13.43
N TYR A 281 -9.87 29.84 14.30
CA TYR A 281 -8.84 30.58 15.04
C TYR A 281 -7.82 31.22 14.11
N ARG A 282 -7.29 30.46 13.17
CA ARG A 282 -6.34 30.94 12.14
C ARG A 282 -6.96 32.04 11.26
N LYS A 283 -8.21 31.88 10.85
CA LYS A 283 -8.94 32.88 10.04
C LYS A 283 -9.01 34.22 10.74
N GLU A 284 -9.33 34.24 12.03
CA GLU A 284 -9.41 35.47 12.81
C GLU A 284 -8.05 36.14 12.99
N LEU A 285 -6.99 35.37 13.22
CA LEU A 285 -5.62 35.87 13.27
C LEU A 285 -5.19 36.52 11.94
N VAL A 286 -5.43 35.87 10.81
CA VAL A 286 -5.10 36.40 9.47
C VAL A 286 -5.88 37.68 9.17
N TYR A 287 -7.15 37.73 9.56
CA TYR A 287 -7.91 38.96 9.41
C TYR A 287 -7.39 40.11 10.29
N GLY A 288 -6.82 39.78 11.45
CA GLY A 288 -6.21 40.78 12.34
C GLY A 288 -4.89 41.34 11.82
N GLU A 289 -4.19 40.64 10.91
CA GLU A 289 -2.96 41.15 10.26
C GLU A 289 -3.29 42.38 9.40
N ASP A 290 -4.42 42.36 8.71
CA ASP A 290 -4.81 43.44 7.78
C ASP A 290 -5.79 44.46 8.40
N ASN A 291 -6.45 44.10 9.52
CA ASN A 291 -7.50 44.93 10.14
C ASN A 291 -7.33 45.02 11.66
N THR A 292 -6.98 46.20 12.16
CA THR A 292 -6.78 46.48 13.58
C THR A 292 -8.01 46.27 14.47
N ASP A 293 -9.20 46.32 13.87
CA ASP A 293 -10.48 46.12 14.59
C ASP A 293 -10.82 44.62 14.75
N ARG A 294 -10.04 43.72 14.12
CA ARG A 294 -10.19 42.28 14.25
C ARG A 294 -9.19 41.69 15.21
N ALA A 295 -9.30 40.39 15.44
CA ALA A 295 -8.40 39.63 16.32
C ALA A 295 -8.26 40.20 17.71
N GLN A 296 -9.35 40.75 18.27
CA GLN A 296 -9.35 41.25 19.63
C GLN A 296 -8.99 40.16 20.63
N PRO A 297 -8.20 40.48 21.70
CA PRO A 297 -7.71 39.48 22.65
C PRO A 297 -8.80 38.61 23.28
N ILE A 298 -10.00 39.17 23.51
CA ILE A 298 -11.14 38.43 24.04
C ILE A 298 -11.61 37.38 23.05
N THR A 299 -11.82 37.76 21.78
CA THR A 299 -12.28 36.88 20.70
C THR A 299 -11.26 35.74 20.46
N LEU A 300 -9.97 36.08 20.41
CA LEU A 300 -8.90 35.08 20.24
C LEU A 300 -8.87 34.10 21.41
N LYS A 301 -9.06 34.56 22.65
CA LYS A 301 -9.13 33.71 23.81
C LYS A 301 -10.32 32.74 23.79
N GLU A 302 -11.48 33.19 23.35
CA GLU A 302 -12.67 32.34 23.20
C GLU A 302 -12.47 31.28 22.09
N LEU A 303 -11.94 31.66 20.96
CA LEU A 303 -11.62 30.73 19.86
C LEU A 303 -10.59 29.69 20.32
N PHE A 304 -9.56 30.11 21.06
CA PHE A 304 -8.53 29.19 21.58
C PHE A 304 -9.09 28.24 22.68
N ILE A 305 -10.05 28.66 23.46
CA ILE A 305 -10.76 27.78 24.39
C ILE A 305 -11.48 26.66 23.65
N ASN A 306 -12.08 26.95 22.49
CA ASN A 306 -12.72 25.94 21.64
C ASN A 306 -11.69 24.97 21.03
N VAL A 307 -10.55 25.46 20.58
CA VAL A 307 -9.41 24.64 20.13
C VAL A 307 -9.00 23.69 21.25
N ARG A 308 -8.69 24.20 22.44
CA ARG A 308 -8.28 23.42 23.61
C ARG A 308 -9.30 22.34 23.97
N LYS A 309 -10.60 22.69 24.02
CA LYS A 309 -11.67 21.75 24.34
C LYS A 309 -11.78 20.60 23.36
N ASN A 310 -11.68 20.89 22.06
CA ASN A 310 -11.73 19.85 21.03
C ASN A 310 -10.46 19.01 21.01
N TYR A 311 -9.29 19.62 21.23
CA TYR A 311 -8.02 18.92 21.36
C TYR A 311 -8.07 17.84 22.45
N PHE A 312 -8.44 18.20 23.70
CA PHE A 312 -8.55 17.22 24.78
C PHE A 312 -9.61 16.15 24.53
N LYS A 313 -10.74 16.51 23.88
CA LYS A 313 -11.74 15.52 23.50
C LYS A 313 -11.23 14.53 22.46
N LEU A 314 -10.47 14.98 21.48
CA LEU A 314 -9.85 14.15 20.47
C LEU A 314 -8.83 13.21 21.09
N TYR A 315 -7.90 13.74 21.89
CA TYR A 315 -6.86 12.95 22.55
C TYR A 315 -7.41 11.94 23.56
N PHE A 316 -8.49 12.25 24.23
CA PHE A 316 -9.17 11.29 25.10
C PHE A 316 -9.70 10.08 24.33
N HIS A 317 -10.14 10.27 23.07
CA HIS A 317 -10.55 9.16 22.22
C HIS A 317 -9.36 8.41 21.62
N TYR A 318 -8.25 9.10 21.35
CA TYR A 318 -7.01 8.43 20.93
C TYR A 318 -6.45 7.48 22.00
N MET A 319 -6.68 7.76 23.29
CA MET A 319 -6.26 6.88 24.39
C MET A 319 -6.85 5.46 24.29
N TYR A 320 -8.03 5.31 23.68
CA TYR A 320 -8.65 3.99 23.46
C TYR A 320 -8.25 3.35 22.12
N PHE A 321 -7.72 4.14 21.21
CA PHE A 321 -7.38 3.70 19.86
C PHE A 321 -5.92 3.23 19.76
N ASN A 322 -5.02 3.90 20.48
CA ASN A 322 -3.60 3.54 20.54
C ASN A 322 -3.33 2.50 21.65
#